data_da07e59c28fb373d005ef3cd176008ed
#
_entry.id   da07e59c28fb373d005ef3cd176008ed
#
_cell.length_a   1.000
_cell.length_b   1.000
_cell.length_c   1.000
_cell.angle_alpha   90.00
_cell.angle_beta   90.00
_cell.angle_gamma   90.00
#
_symmetry.space_group_name_H-M   'P 1'
#
loop_
_entity.id
_entity.type
_entity.pdbx_description
1 polymer ?
#
loop_
_entity_poly.entity_id
_entity_poly.type
_entity_poly.pdbx_seq_one_letter_code
_entity_poly.pdbx_strand_id
1 'polypeptide(L)'
;MSALYFKEIRSFLSSLMGYVIILVFLGTIGLFLWVFPTDFNIFDYGYANLDGLFILAPFVFLFLVPALTMRSFSDEKKSGTIELLYTRPLTDMQIILAKFLASFTLVILALIPTLVYYLTVYLLGLPQGNLXWEEPLLRWEFLPLPSAKIR
;
A
#
# COMPACT_ATOMS: atom_id res chain seq x y z
N MET A 1 -20.00 -19.79 6.90
CA MET A 1 -19.05 -18.69 7.07
C MET A 1 -18.00 -18.64 5.95
N SER A 2 -17.30 -19.74 5.66
CA SER A 2 -16.31 -19.83 4.59
C SER A 2 -16.88 -19.49 3.21
N ALA A 3 -18.08 -19.98 2.88
CA ALA A 3 -18.73 -19.69 1.61
C ALA A 3 -18.98 -18.18 1.43
N LEU A 4 -19.41 -17.50 2.49
CA LEU A 4 -19.63 -16.04 2.48
C LEU A 4 -18.32 -15.30 2.27
N TYR A 5 -17.26 -15.70 2.95
CA TYR A 5 -15.90 -15.13 2.82
C TYR A 5 -15.40 -15.23 1.37
N PHE A 6 -15.47 -16.44 0.78
CA PHE A 6 -15.02 -16.63 -0.61
C PHE A 6 -15.89 -15.86 -1.62
N LYS A 7 -17.20 -15.78 -1.36
CA LYS A 7 -18.10 -14.94 -2.17
C LYS A 7 -17.67 -13.50 -2.16
N GLU A 8 -17.33 -12.95 -0.97
CA GLU A 8 -16.89 -11.55 -0.81
C GLU A 8 -15.58 -11.29 -1.55
N ILE A 9 -14.59 -12.16 -1.37
CA ILE A 9 -13.30 -12.03 -2.06
C ILE A 9 -13.50 -12.05 -3.58
N ARG A 10 -14.28 -13.01 -4.07
CA ARG A 10 -14.54 -13.13 -5.50
C ARG A 10 -15.28 -11.91 -6.04
N SER A 11 -16.23 -11.39 -5.27
CA SER A 11 -16.96 -10.17 -5.62
C SER A 11 -16.02 -8.97 -5.74
N PHE A 12 -15.09 -8.80 -4.80
CA PHE A 12 -14.11 -7.72 -4.84
C PHE A 12 -13.15 -7.87 -6.02
N LEU A 13 -12.63 -9.08 -6.26
CA LEU A 13 -11.67 -9.32 -7.34
C LEU A 13 -12.30 -9.24 -8.73
N SER A 14 -13.59 -9.55 -8.84
CA SER A 14 -14.32 -9.42 -10.12
C SER A 14 -14.84 -8.01 -10.35
N SER A 15 -14.78 -7.15 -9.34
CA SER A 15 -15.27 -5.77 -9.40
C SER A 15 -14.14 -4.84 -9.82
N LEU A 16 -14.46 -3.90 -10.70
CA LEU A 16 -13.57 -2.79 -11.06
C LEU A 16 -13.11 -2.04 -9.81
N MET A 17 -13.97 -1.97 -8.80
CA MET A 17 -13.72 -1.22 -7.56
C MET A 17 -12.58 -1.81 -6.74
N GLY A 18 -12.43 -3.14 -6.72
CA GLY A 18 -11.29 -3.78 -6.05
C GLY A 18 -9.95 -3.29 -6.61
N TYR A 19 -9.87 -3.19 -7.93
CA TYR A 19 -8.67 -2.70 -8.61
C TYR A 19 -8.44 -1.21 -8.37
N VAL A 20 -9.52 -0.40 -8.37
CA VAL A 20 -9.43 1.04 -8.09
C VAL A 20 -8.84 1.28 -6.69
N ILE A 21 -9.25 0.49 -5.71
CA ILE A 21 -8.77 0.61 -4.33
C ILE A 21 -7.26 0.27 -4.25
N ILE A 22 -6.85 -0.80 -4.92
CA ILE A 22 -5.42 -1.17 -4.99
C ILE A 22 -4.62 -0.06 -5.68
N LEU A 23 -5.14 0.50 -6.78
CA LEU A 23 -4.50 1.60 -7.51
C LEU A 23 -4.39 2.86 -6.64
N VAL A 24 -5.44 3.22 -5.92
CA VAL A 24 -5.44 4.38 -5.01
C VAL A 24 -4.40 4.19 -3.91
N PHE A 25 -4.36 2.99 -3.32
CA PHE A 25 -3.38 2.65 -2.29
C PHE A 25 -1.94 2.78 -2.82
N LEU A 26 -1.65 2.08 -3.92
CA LEU A 26 -0.31 2.09 -4.52
C LEU A 26 0.07 3.48 -5.02
N GLY A 27 -0.87 4.21 -5.63
CA GLY A 27 -0.65 5.56 -6.11
C GLY A 27 -0.32 6.54 -4.98
N THR A 28 -1.09 6.48 -3.89
CA THR A 28 -0.85 7.34 -2.73
C THR A 28 0.52 7.05 -2.12
N ILE A 29 0.81 5.78 -1.85
CA ILE A 29 2.10 5.37 -1.27
C ILE A 29 3.26 5.75 -2.22
N GLY A 30 3.09 5.45 -3.52
CA GLY A 30 4.11 5.75 -4.52
C GLY A 30 4.40 7.23 -4.64
N LEU A 31 3.37 8.08 -4.63
CA LEU A 31 3.56 9.53 -4.68
C LEU A 31 4.36 10.06 -3.49
N PHE A 32 4.07 9.56 -2.29
CA PHE A 32 4.79 9.99 -1.09
C PHE A 32 6.21 9.45 -1.03
N LEU A 33 6.46 8.24 -1.51
CA LEU A 33 7.78 7.63 -1.47
C LEU A 33 8.72 8.13 -2.58
N TRP A 34 8.17 8.48 -3.76
CA TRP A 34 8.99 8.73 -4.96
C TRP A 34 8.88 10.15 -5.51
N VAL A 35 7.78 10.88 -5.26
CA VAL A 35 7.51 12.15 -5.96
C VAL A 35 7.57 13.35 -5.02
N PHE A 36 6.84 13.30 -3.90
CA PHE A 36 6.77 14.44 -3.00
C PHE A 36 8.06 14.57 -2.16
N PRO A 37 8.64 15.78 -2.09
CA PRO A 37 9.82 16.02 -1.26
C PRO A 37 9.41 16.09 0.21
N THR A 38 9.32 14.94 0.84
CA THR A 38 8.92 14.77 2.25
C THR A 38 9.94 13.85 2.94
N ASP A 39 9.90 13.83 4.25
CA ASP A 39 10.75 12.94 5.05
C ASP A 39 10.52 11.45 4.74
N PHE A 40 9.46 11.13 3.99
CA PHE A 40 9.15 9.77 3.55
C PHE A 40 9.71 9.44 2.18
N ASN A 41 10.28 10.43 1.48
CA ASN A 41 10.80 10.24 0.13
C ASN A 41 12.14 9.50 0.20
N ILE A 42 12.22 8.38 -0.51
CA ILE A 42 13.42 7.52 -0.53
C ILE A 42 14.62 8.28 -1.10
N PHE A 43 14.39 9.12 -2.11
CA PHE A 43 15.47 9.89 -2.78
C PHE A 43 16.01 11.02 -1.91
N ASP A 44 15.13 11.73 -1.20
CA ASP A 44 15.54 12.87 -0.37
C ASP A 44 16.23 12.42 0.92
N TYR A 45 15.87 11.24 1.43
CA TYR A 45 16.44 10.71 2.67
C TYR A 45 17.87 10.21 2.50
N GLY A 46 18.25 9.82 1.26
CA GLY A 46 19.60 9.37 0.95
C GLY A 46 19.96 7.97 1.41
N TYR A 47 19.05 7.27 2.04
CA TYR A 47 19.25 5.90 2.52
C TYR A 47 18.17 4.98 1.96
N ALA A 48 18.58 3.76 1.65
CA ALA A 48 17.68 2.72 1.13
C ALA A 48 16.82 2.17 2.26
N ASN A 49 15.75 2.88 2.62
CA ASN A 49 14.83 2.44 3.66
C ASN A 49 13.37 2.54 3.20
N LEU A 50 12.50 1.80 3.88
CA LEU A 50 11.07 1.76 3.60
C LEU A 50 10.24 2.20 4.82
N ASP A 51 10.83 2.96 5.72
CA ASP A 51 10.14 3.45 6.91
C ASP A 51 8.87 4.24 6.52
N GLY A 52 8.98 5.04 5.45
CA GLY A 52 7.83 5.76 4.90
C GLY A 52 6.66 4.84 4.53
N LEU A 53 6.95 3.68 3.93
CA LEU A 53 5.92 2.70 3.60
C LEU A 53 5.22 2.20 4.87
N PHE A 54 6.01 1.82 5.90
CA PHE A 54 5.46 1.25 7.13
C PHE A 54 4.70 2.29 7.97
N ILE A 55 5.00 3.56 7.82
CA ILE A 55 4.28 4.64 8.51
C ILE A 55 3.01 5.01 7.72
N LEU A 56 3.12 5.18 6.40
CA LEU A 56 2.00 5.66 5.57
C LEU A 56 0.95 4.59 5.32
N ALA A 57 1.35 3.31 5.15
CA ALA A 57 0.42 2.24 4.80
C ALA A 57 -0.71 2.08 5.83
N PRO A 58 -0.44 2.05 7.16
CA PRO A 58 -1.53 1.96 8.14
C PRO A 58 -2.50 3.16 8.06
N PHE A 59 -1.99 4.37 7.81
CA PHE A 59 -2.85 5.56 7.67
C PHE A 59 -3.77 5.44 6.46
N VAL A 60 -3.24 5.01 5.32
CA VAL A 60 -4.04 4.83 4.11
C VAL A 60 -5.10 3.73 4.33
N PHE A 61 -4.71 2.62 4.97
CA PHE A 61 -5.63 1.52 5.28
C PHE A 61 -6.70 1.91 6.30
N LEU A 62 -6.40 2.84 7.21
CA LEU A 62 -7.38 3.36 8.18
C LEU A 62 -8.61 3.95 7.46
N PHE A 63 -8.42 4.52 6.28
CA PHE A 63 -9.52 5.08 5.48
C PHE A 63 -10.06 4.06 4.47
N LEU A 64 -9.19 3.27 3.84
CA LEU A 64 -9.60 2.34 2.78
C LEU A 64 -10.43 1.16 3.32
N VAL A 65 -10.07 0.59 4.48
CA VAL A 65 -10.76 -0.60 5.01
C VAL A 65 -12.21 -0.25 5.39
N PRO A 66 -12.49 0.84 6.14
CA PRO A 66 -13.89 1.24 6.38
C PRO A 66 -14.65 1.55 5.09
N ALA A 67 -14.03 2.22 4.13
CA ALA A 67 -14.67 2.54 2.85
C ALA A 67 -15.08 1.27 2.10
N LEU A 68 -14.20 0.27 2.07
CA LEU A 68 -14.48 -1.05 1.48
C LEU A 68 -15.64 -1.75 2.17
N THR A 69 -15.63 -1.76 3.49
CA THR A 69 -16.63 -2.44 4.30
C THR A 69 -18.02 -1.80 4.10
N MET A 70 -18.09 -0.47 4.17
CA MET A 70 -19.33 0.29 3.96
C MET A 70 -19.90 0.04 2.56
N ARG A 71 -19.03 0.01 1.56
CA ARG A 71 -19.45 -0.25 0.19
C ARG A 71 -20.02 -1.66 0.04
N SER A 72 -19.40 -2.66 0.63
CA SER A 72 -19.87 -4.05 0.59
C SER A 72 -21.31 -4.16 1.14
N PHE A 73 -21.59 -3.47 2.25
CA PHE A 73 -22.94 -3.44 2.82
C PHE A 73 -23.93 -2.68 1.92
N SER A 74 -23.49 -1.56 1.35
CA SER A 74 -24.33 -0.74 0.47
C SER A 74 -24.73 -1.51 -0.80
N ASP A 75 -23.80 -2.23 -1.40
CA ASP A 75 -24.05 -3.00 -2.62
C ASP A 75 -25.07 -4.13 -2.35
N GLU A 76 -24.99 -4.80 -1.20
CA GLU A 76 -25.95 -5.82 -0.81
C GLU A 76 -27.35 -5.23 -0.53
N LYS A 77 -27.40 -4.05 0.07
CA LYS A 77 -28.67 -3.36 0.33
C LYS A 77 -29.34 -2.99 -1.00
N LYS A 78 -28.56 -2.45 -1.95
CA LYS A 78 -29.07 -2.04 -3.28
C LYS A 78 -29.54 -3.23 -4.12
N SER A 79 -28.86 -4.35 -4.03
CA SER A 79 -29.19 -5.57 -4.79
C SER A 79 -30.30 -6.40 -4.14
N GLY A 80 -30.73 -6.04 -2.94
CA GLY A 80 -31.75 -6.77 -2.19
C GLY A 80 -31.27 -8.10 -1.59
N THR A 81 -29.97 -8.39 -1.72
CA THR A 81 -29.40 -9.67 -1.23
C THR A 81 -29.19 -9.66 0.27
N ILE A 82 -29.31 -8.52 0.93
CA ILE A 82 -29.17 -8.43 2.38
C ILE A 82 -30.27 -9.23 3.09
N GLU A 83 -31.48 -9.27 2.53
CA GLU A 83 -32.60 -10.08 3.06
C GLU A 83 -32.32 -11.59 2.97
N LEU A 84 -31.64 -12.00 1.89
CA LEU A 84 -31.25 -13.41 1.70
C LEU A 84 -30.18 -13.82 2.74
N LEU A 85 -29.33 -12.89 3.19
CA LEU A 85 -28.36 -13.15 4.26
C LEU A 85 -29.07 -13.44 5.60
N TYR A 86 -30.15 -12.72 5.88
CA TYR A 86 -30.90 -12.87 7.12
C TYR A 86 -31.74 -14.16 7.12
N THR A 87 -32.07 -14.72 5.96
CA THR A 87 -32.79 -16.00 5.88
C THR A 87 -31.90 -17.22 6.07
N ARG A 88 -30.56 -17.02 5.99
CA ARG A 88 -29.59 -18.09 6.23
C ARG A 88 -29.37 -18.29 7.75
N PRO A 89 -28.99 -19.48 8.19
CA PRO A 89 -28.72 -19.73 9.61
C PRO A 89 -27.33 -19.21 9.99
N LEU A 90 -27.11 -17.89 9.79
CA LEU A 90 -25.87 -17.19 10.13
C LEU A 90 -26.20 -16.14 11.17
N THR A 91 -25.33 -16.02 12.16
CA THR A 91 -25.43 -14.92 13.15
C THR A 91 -24.87 -13.63 12.55
N ASP A 92 -25.38 -12.50 13.02
CA ASP A 92 -24.93 -11.17 12.57
C ASP A 92 -23.40 -11.03 12.73
N MET A 93 -22.86 -11.58 13.81
CA MET A 93 -21.41 -11.56 14.07
C MET A 93 -20.64 -12.33 12.98
N GLN A 94 -21.16 -13.45 12.52
CA GLN A 94 -20.53 -14.24 11.45
C GLN A 94 -20.52 -13.49 10.13
N ILE A 95 -21.58 -12.73 9.84
CA ILE A 95 -21.66 -11.89 8.64
C ILE A 95 -20.63 -10.78 8.69
N ILE A 96 -20.56 -10.06 9.83
CA ILE A 96 -19.61 -8.96 10.05
C ILE A 96 -18.16 -9.47 9.95
N LEU A 97 -17.87 -10.60 10.61
CA LEU A 97 -16.54 -11.20 10.61
C LEU A 97 -16.11 -11.65 9.20
N ALA A 98 -17.02 -12.25 8.44
CA ALA A 98 -16.72 -12.69 7.07
C ALA A 98 -16.36 -11.49 6.18
N LYS A 99 -17.12 -10.39 6.28
CA LYS A 99 -16.85 -9.16 5.52
C LYS A 99 -15.55 -8.48 5.96
N PHE A 100 -15.31 -8.45 7.26
CA PHE A 100 -14.06 -7.88 7.80
C PHE A 100 -12.86 -8.69 7.32
N LEU A 101 -12.91 -10.02 7.41
CA LEU A 101 -11.83 -10.91 6.95
C LEU A 101 -11.59 -10.78 5.45
N ALA A 102 -12.65 -10.64 4.65
CA ALA A 102 -12.52 -10.43 3.21
C ALA A 102 -11.84 -9.10 2.89
N SER A 103 -12.21 -8.02 3.59
CA SER A 103 -11.57 -6.71 3.45
C SER A 103 -10.10 -6.76 3.88
N PHE A 104 -9.81 -7.46 4.96
CA PHE A 104 -8.44 -7.65 5.46
C PHE A 104 -7.59 -8.43 4.45
N THR A 105 -8.16 -9.44 3.80
CA THR A 105 -7.47 -10.19 2.74
C THR A 105 -7.13 -9.29 1.55
N LEU A 106 -8.03 -8.36 1.21
CA LEU A 106 -7.77 -7.36 0.15
C LEU A 106 -6.61 -6.43 0.53
N VAL A 107 -6.52 -6.04 1.80
CA VAL A 107 -5.39 -5.25 2.30
C VAL A 107 -4.07 -6.02 2.10
N ILE A 108 -4.05 -7.30 2.46
CA ILE A 108 -2.87 -8.17 2.25
C ILE A 108 -2.56 -8.25 0.74
N LEU A 109 -3.57 -8.42 -0.09
CA LEU A 109 -3.41 -8.49 -1.54
C LEU A 109 -2.84 -7.19 -2.10
N ALA A 110 -3.26 -6.04 -1.56
CA ALA A 110 -2.77 -4.72 -1.96
C ALA A 110 -1.29 -4.51 -1.55
N LEU A 111 -0.83 -5.22 -0.53
CA LEU A 111 0.57 -5.17 -0.10
C LEU A 111 1.50 -6.00 -1.00
N ILE A 112 0.97 -6.95 -1.78
CA ILE A 112 1.81 -7.77 -2.68
C ILE A 112 2.56 -6.89 -3.69
N PRO A 113 1.90 -5.95 -4.40
CA PRO A 113 2.63 -5.07 -5.33
C PRO A 113 3.66 -4.18 -4.64
N THR A 114 3.55 -3.88 -3.34
CA THR A 114 4.56 -3.08 -2.65
C THR A 114 5.89 -3.83 -2.49
N LEU A 115 5.92 -5.14 -2.73
CA LEU A 115 7.16 -5.90 -2.84
C LEU A 115 8.03 -5.38 -3.99
N VAL A 116 7.42 -4.80 -5.03
CA VAL A 116 8.16 -4.13 -6.11
C VAL A 116 8.93 -2.93 -5.54
N TYR A 117 8.32 -2.16 -4.62
CA TYR A 117 9.01 -1.05 -3.95
C TYR A 117 10.20 -1.57 -3.13
N TYR A 118 10.00 -2.66 -2.39
CA TYR A 118 11.08 -3.31 -1.64
C TYR A 118 12.22 -3.74 -2.57
N LEU A 119 11.87 -4.39 -3.68
CA LEU A 119 12.84 -4.85 -4.69
C LEU A 119 13.62 -3.66 -5.28
N THR A 120 12.92 -2.56 -5.60
CA THR A 120 13.54 -1.36 -6.17
C THR A 120 14.53 -0.75 -5.19
N VAL A 121 14.14 -0.62 -3.92
CA VAL A 121 15.01 -0.06 -2.87
C VAL A 121 16.22 -0.99 -2.64
N TYR A 122 16.00 -2.30 -2.66
CA TYR A 122 17.07 -3.30 -2.51
C TYR A 122 18.08 -3.21 -3.66
N LEU A 123 17.60 -3.04 -4.89
CA LEU A 123 18.46 -2.97 -6.08
C LEU A 123 19.21 -1.63 -6.17
N LEU A 124 18.59 -0.54 -5.71
CA LEU A 124 19.21 0.79 -5.68
C LEU A 124 20.13 0.96 -4.48
N GLY A 125 19.92 0.19 -3.42
CA GLY A 125 20.72 0.28 -2.21
C GLY A 125 22.08 -0.35 -2.39
N LEU A 126 23.10 0.37 -1.98
CA LEU A 126 24.46 -0.18 -1.90
C LEU A 126 24.59 -1.09 -0.66
N PRO A 127 25.63 -1.92 -0.57
CA PRO A 127 25.84 -2.77 0.60
C PRO A 127 25.86 -2.01 1.94
N GLN A 128 26.10 -0.71 1.91
CA GLN A 128 26.12 0.15 3.09
C GLN A 128 24.79 0.87 3.36
N GLY A 129 23.76 0.56 2.57
CA GLY A 129 22.43 1.15 2.72
C GLY A 129 22.23 2.48 2.01
N ASN A 130 23.26 3.04 1.34
CA ASN A 130 23.15 4.27 0.58
C ASN A 130 22.56 3.97 -0.81
N LEU A 131 21.85 4.94 -1.37
CA LEU A 131 21.33 4.80 -2.72
C LEU A 131 22.43 4.99 -3.74
N UNK A 132 22.43 4.28 -4.49
CA UNK A 132 23.38 4.20 -5.40
C UNK A 132 23.63 5.35 -6.22
N TRP A 133 22.62 5.87 -6.56
CA TRP A 133 22.69 7.03 -7.44
C TRP A 133 23.35 8.25 -6.75
N GLU A 134 23.43 8.24 -5.43
CA GLU A 134 24.15 9.27 -4.68
C GLU A 134 25.68 9.16 -4.80
N GLU A 135 26.19 7.94 -5.02
CA GLU A 135 27.65 7.76 -5.15
C GLU A 135 28.28 8.67 -6.22
N PRO A 136 27.70 8.83 -7.41
CA PRO A 136 28.29 9.74 -8.40
C PRO A 136 28.34 11.19 -7.92
N LEU A 137 27.31 11.64 -7.17
CA LEU A 137 27.25 13.00 -6.65
C LEU A 137 28.26 13.21 -5.53
N LEU A 138 28.39 12.25 -4.61
CA LEU A 138 29.37 12.29 -3.54
C LEU A 138 30.81 12.20 -4.09
N ARG A 139 30.99 11.51 -5.20
CA ARG A 139 32.30 11.39 -5.86
C ARG A 139 32.80 12.74 -6.39
N TRP A 140 31.88 13.63 -6.79
CA TRP A 140 32.25 14.99 -7.20
C TRP A 140 32.78 15.80 -6.02
N GLU A 141 32.31 15.57 -4.80
CA GLU A 141 32.80 16.24 -3.59
C GLU A 141 34.17 15.75 -3.19
N PHE A 142 34.52 14.50 -3.52
CA PHE A 142 35.86 13.93 -3.22
C PHE A 142 36.88 14.16 -4.32
N LEU A 143 36.48 14.70 -5.48
CA LEU A 143 37.50 15.22 -6.44
C LEU A 143 38.20 16.37 -5.77
N PRO A 144 39.55 16.31 -5.63
CA PRO A 144 40.27 17.44 -5.06
C PRO A 144 40.07 18.62 -5.97
N LEU A 145 39.25 19.55 -5.54
CA LEU A 145 39.29 20.88 -6.15
C LEU A 145 40.72 21.30 -6.14
N PRO A 146 41.29 21.71 -7.28
CA PRO A 146 42.64 22.29 -7.23
C PRO A 146 42.62 23.39 -6.19
N SER A 147 43.35 23.17 -5.13
CA SER A 147 43.45 24.15 -4.09
C SER A 147 43.87 25.47 -4.74
N ALA A 148 42.93 26.36 -4.88
CA ALA A 148 43.28 27.75 -5.18
C ALA A 148 44.06 28.21 -3.95
N LYS A 149 45.37 28.06 -4.01
CA LYS A 149 46.24 28.70 -3.09
C LYS A 149 46.07 30.19 -3.35
N ILE A 150 45.19 30.78 -2.57
CA ILE A 150 45.13 32.23 -2.46
C ILE A 150 46.39 32.62 -1.68
N ARG A 151 47.36 33.17 -2.36
CA ARG A 151 48.47 33.88 -1.74
C ARG A 151 48.00 35.28 -1.33
#